data_b010b431591b3a1b6596eace96788b8c
#
_entry.id   b010b431591b3a1b6596eace96788b8c
#
_cell.length_a   1.000
_cell.length_b   1.000
_cell.length_c   1.000
_cell.angle_alpha   90.00
_cell.angle_beta   90.00
_cell.angle_gamma   90.00
#
_symmetry.space_group_name_H-M   'P 1'
#
loop_
_entity.id
_entity.type
_entity.pdbx_description
1 polymer ?
#
loop_
_entity_poly.entity_id
_entity_poly.type
_entity_poly.pdbx_seq_one_letter_code
_entity_poly.pdbx_strand_id
1 'polypeptide(L)'
;MEGARHNKIANSALYVAVVAMFTAMLSGGKFALMAIPNVEVLTLLIALFAAVWGLAYALPATVIFVIIETFLWGFNTWVIEYFIHWPCVALLFGLLGKVPFKRNSLKVFVLTVSAVFITFLFGVQTSIVDTLLGYSSSKGFWLVTEEFWYRFTVLYARGLVFFVIHMCCNCILFSCAFLPLEKVFRSIKRKLTI
;
A
#
# COMPACT_ATOMS: atom_id res chain seq x y z
N MET A 1 -28.20 14.13 -26.90
CA MET A 1 -27.04 13.21 -27.01
C MET A 1 -25.71 13.91 -26.65
N GLU A 2 -25.53 15.16 -27.00
CA GLU A 2 -24.27 15.94 -26.76
C GLU A 2 -23.97 16.18 -25.28
N GLY A 3 -24.95 16.55 -24.47
CA GLY A 3 -24.78 16.73 -23.02
C GLY A 3 -24.38 15.47 -22.25
N ALA A 4 -24.90 14.30 -22.62
CA ALA A 4 -24.52 13.02 -22.01
C ALA A 4 -23.08 12.63 -22.37
N ARG A 5 -22.63 12.95 -23.58
CA ARG A 5 -21.27 12.70 -24.04
C ARG A 5 -20.29 13.65 -23.32
N HIS A 6 -20.64 14.92 -23.15
CA HIS A 6 -19.83 15.90 -22.42
C HIS A 6 -19.64 15.50 -20.94
N ASN A 7 -20.71 15.11 -20.24
CA ASN A 7 -20.62 14.63 -18.87
C ASN A 7 -19.77 13.36 -18.73
N LYS A 8 -19.84 12.44 -19.70
CA LYS A 8 -19.01 11.22 -19.68
C LYS A 8 -17.52 11.53 -19.84
N ILE A 9 -17.17 12.50 -20.71
CA ILE A 9 -15.78 12.93 -20.90
C ILE A 9 -15.26 13.65 -19.65
N ALA A 10 -16.06 14.54 -19.07
CA ALA A 10 -15.69 15.25 -17.84
C ALA A 10 -15.44 14.30 -16.67
N ASN A 11 -16.31 13.27 -16.49
CA ASN A 11 -16.14 12.26 -15.46
C ASN A 11 -14.89 11.39 -15.69
N SER A 12 -14.57 11.09 -16.96
CA SER A 12 -13.35 10.33 -17.30
C SER A 12 -12.08 11.15 -17.03
N ALA A 13 -12.08 12.44 -17.37
CA ALA A 13 -10.95 13.33 -17.11
C ALA A 13 -10.71 13.50 -15.60
N LEU A 14 -11.78 13.66 -14.83
CA LEU A 14 -11.71 13.75 -13.38
C LEU A 14 -11.17 12.46 -12.74
N TYR A 15 -11.62 11.30 -13.24
CA TYR A 15 -11.09 10.01 -12.80
C TYR A 15 -9.57 9.91 -12.99
N VAL A 16 -9.10 10.22 -14.20
CA VAL A 16 -7.67 10.19 -14.53
C VAL A 16 -6.88 11.19 -13.66
N ALA A 17 -7.39 12.40 -13.50
CA ALA A 17 -6.76 13.42 -12.67
C ALA A 17 -6.63 12.97 -11.20
N VAL A 18 -7.67 12.36 -10.64
CA VAL A 18 -7.66 11.83 -9.27
C VAL A 18 -6.65 10.69 -9.14
N VAL A 19 -6.64 9.72 -10.05
CA VAL A 19 -5.67 8.61 -10.02
C VAL A 19 -4.24 9.14 -10.13
N ALA A 20 -3.98 10.08 -11.06
CA ALA A 20 -2.66 10.68 -11.24
C ALA A 20 -2.20 11.46 -10.00
N MET A 21 -3.09 12.27 -9.40
CA MET A 21 -2.79 13.00 -8.17
C MET A 21 -2.40 12.03 -7.04
N PHE A 22 -3.06 10.93 -6.95
CA PHE A 22 -2.78 9.94 -5.91
C PHE A 22 -1.48 9.22 -6.15
N THR A 23 -1.21 8.79 -7.37
CA THR A 23 0.08 8.23 -7.74
C THR A 23 1.21 9.22 -7.39
N ALA A 24 1.03 10.50 -7.70
CA ALA A 24 2.01 11.53 -7.34
C ALA A 24 2.18 11.70 -5.82
N MET A 25 1.10 11.58 -5.04
CA MET A 25 1.18 11.61 -3.57
C MET A 25 1.93 10.40 -3.01
N LEU A 26 1.73 9.20 -3.58
CA LEU A 26 2.47 8.00 -3.18
C LEU A 26 3.97 8.17 -3.48
N SER A 27 4.33 8.56 -4.70
CA SER A 27 5.72 8.80 -5.08
C SER A 27 6.37 9.90 -4.23
N GLY A 28 5.69 11.04 -4.07
CA GLY A 28 6.18 12.15 -3.24
C GLY A 28 6.35 11.76 -1.77
N GLY A 29 5.40 11.00 -1.20
CA GLY A 29 5.49 10.49 0.17
C GLY A 29 6.67 9.55 0.36
N LYS A 30 6.94 8.68 -0.61
CA LYS A 30 8.12 7.80 -0.59
C LYS A 30 9.41 8.59 -0.66
N PHE A 31 9.53 9.51 -1.63
CA PHE A 31 10.73 10.33 -1.78
C PHE A 31 11.02 11.20 -0.54
N ALA A 32 9.98 11.75 0.08
CA ALA A 32 10.14 12.59 1.27
C ALA A 32 10.76 11.85 2.46
N LEU A 33 10.53 10.54 2.58
CA LEU A 33 10.97 9.72 3.71
C LEU A 33 12.07 8.70 3.35
N MET A 34 12.52 8.66 2.10
CA MET A 34 13.46 7.64 1.62
C MET A 34 14.80 7.59 2.36
N ALA A 35 15.19 8.70 3.00
CA ALA A 35 16.41 8.77 3.80
C ALA A 35 16.34 7.97 5.11
N ILE A 36 15.13 7.60 5.56
CA ILE A 36 14.92 6.89 6.82
C ILE A 36 14.34 5.51 6.49
N PRO A 37 15.13 4.43 6.60
CA PRO A 37 14.69 3.10 6.25
C PRO A 37 13.41 2.67 6.98
N ASN A 38 12.43 2.17 6.24
CA ASN A 38 11.15 1.66 6.74
C ASN A 38 10.28 2.65 7.55
N VAL A 39 10.60 3.94 7.52
CA VAL A 39 9.68 5.00 7.90
C VAL A 39 8.96 5.47 6.64
N GLU A 40 7.66 5.20 6.55
CA GLU A 40 6.91 5.43 5.32
C GLU A 40 5.45 5.84 5.60
N VAL A 41 4.86 6.53 4.66
CA VAL A 41 3.45 6.97 4.71
C VAL A 41 2.57 6.25 3.68
N LEU A 42 3.13 5.34 2.89
CA LEU A 42 2.44 4.70 1.77
C LEU A 42 1.25 3.88 2.23
N THR A 43 1.45 3.04 3.26
CA THR A 43 0.38 2.23 3.86
C THR A 43 -0.80 3.10 4.27
N LEU A 44 -0.53 4.22 4.97
CA LEU A 44 -1.57 5.15 5.39
C LEU A 44 -2.27 5.83 4.20
N LEU A 45 -1.51 6.32 3.23
CA LEU A 45 -2.07 6.97 2.03
C LEU A 45 -2.93 6.00 1.24
N ILE A 46 -2.45 4.81 0.92
CA ILE A 46 -3.21 3.79 0.18
C ILE A 46 -4.48 3.41 0.94
N ALA A 47 -4.39 3.23 2.26
CA ALA A 47 -5.54 2.92 3.11
C ALA A 47 -6.61 4.03 3.07
N LEU A 48 -6.21 5.29 3.20
CA LEU A 48 -7.11 6.45 3.10
C LEU A 48 -7.80 6.53 1.74
N PHE A 49 -7.03 6.30 0.69
CA PHE A 49 -7.53 6.29 -0.68
C PHE A 49 -8.57 5.22 -0.90
N ALA A 50 -8.21 3.98 -0.57
CA ALA A 50 -9.09 2.85 -0.75
C ALA A 50 -10.36 2.99 0.10
N ALA A 51 -10.23 3.47 1.35
CA ALA A 51 -11.38 3.66 2.24
C ALA A 51 -12.31 4.81 1.82
N VAL A 52 -11.77 5.89 1.26
CA VAL A 52 -12.57 7.09 0.92
C VAL A 52 -13.00 7.09 -0.54
N TRP A 53 -12.10 6.80 -1.48
CA TRP A 53 -12.37 6.88 -2.92
C TRP A 53 -12.79 5.55 -3.51
N GLY A 54 -12.45 4.45 -2.84
CA GLY A 54 -12.79 3.10 -3.27
C GLY A 54 -11.70 2.46 -4.14
N LEU A 55 -11.85 1.16 -4.35
CA LEU A 55 -10.87 0.33 -5.05
C LEU A 55 -10.65 0.72 -6.50
N ALA A 56 -11.69 1.22 -7.18
CA ALA A 56 -11.59 1.64 -8.57
C ALA A 56 -10.56 2.77 -8.79
N TYR A 57 -10.27 3.57 -7.77
CA TYR A 57 -9.25 4.61 -7.80
C TYR A 57 -7.94 4.15 -7.16
N ALA A 58 -8.01 3.44 -6.03
CA ALA A 58 -6.83 3.08 -5.27
C ALA A 58 -5.96 2.03 -5.98
N LEU A 59 -6.57 1.00 -6.59
CA LEU A 59 -5.81 -0.05 -7.28
C LEU A 59 -5.01 0.47 -8.48
N PRO A 60 -5.60 1.24 -9.43
CA PRO A 60 -4.80 1.80 -10.52
C PRO A 60 -3.68 2.72 -10.01
N ALA A 61 -3.93 3.56 -9.02
CA ALA A 61 -2.91 4.44 -8.47
C ALA A 61 -1.74 3.67 -7.83
N THR A 62 -2.02 2.61 -7.08
CA THR A 62 -0.97 1.75 -6.50
C THR A 62 -0.16 1.02 -7.56
N VAL A 63 -0.82 0.47 -8.59
CA VAL A 63 -0.13 -0.23 -9.67
C VAL A 63 0.76 0.73 -10.48
N ILE A 64 0.24 1.91 -10.84
CA ILE A 64 1.01 2.92 -11.56
C ILE A 64 2.20 3.39 -10.70
N PHE A 65 2.01 3.57 -9.39
CA PHE A 65 3.08 3.89 -8.46
C PHE A 65 4.20 2.82 -8.52
N VAL A 66 3.87 1.53 -8.45
CA VAL A 66 4.87 0.45 -8.52
C VAL A 66 5.58 0.41 -9.88
N ILE A 67 4.85 0.70 -10.97
CA ILE A 67 5.46 0.82 -12.31
C ILE A 67 6.48 1.97 -12.33
N ILE A 68 6.14 3.14 -11.76
CA ILE A 68 7.08 4.27 -11.66
C ILE A 68 8.31 3.87 -10.85
N GLU A 69 8.13 3.20 -9.71
CA GLU A 69 9.25 2.70 -8.90
C GLU A 69 10.16 1.74 -9.68
N THR A 70 9.57 0.88 -10.51
CA THR A 70 10.32 -0.03 -11.38
C THR A 70 11.21 0.73 -12.38
N PHE A 71 10.69 1.80 -12.96
CA PHE A 71 11.49 2.63 -13.89
C PHE A 71 12.58 3.45 -13.20
N LEU A 72 12.36 3.87 -11.96
CA LEU A 72 13.32 4.69 -11.21
C LEU A 72 14.46 3.86 -10.62
N TRP A 73 14.16 2.67 -10.11
CA TRP A 73 15.11 1.86 -9.33
C TRP A 73 15.52 0.56 -10.00
N GLY A 74 14.94 0.26 -11.16
CA GLY A 74 15.13 -1.00 -11.85
C GLY A 74 14.29 -2.14 -11.28
N PHE A 75 14.33 -3.28 -11.95
CA PHE A 75 13.57 -4.47 -11.57
C PHE A 75 14.35 -5.28 -10.52
N ASN A 76 13.90 -5.23 -9.28
CA ASN A 76 14.48 -5.89 -8.12
C ASN A 76 13.43 -6.78 -7.43
N THR A 77 13.88 -7.65 -6.50
CA THR A 77 13.00 -8.55 -5.74
C THR A 77 11.91 -7.79 -4.97
N TRP A 78 12.25 -6.66 -4.37
CA TRP A 78 11.30 -5.82 -3.64
C TRP A 78 10.25 -5.16 -4.55
N VAL A 79 10.51 -4.99 -5.84
CA VAL A 79 9.51 -4.49 -6.81
C VAL A 79 8.44 -5.56 -7.05
N ILE A 80 8.83 -6.83 -7.17
CA ILE A 80 7.87 -7.94 -7.29
C ILE A 80 6.95 -7.96 -6.07
N GLU A 81 7.53 -7.82 -4.89
CA GLU A 81 6.80 -7.77 -3.64
C GLU A 81 5.83 -6.58 -3.60
N TYR A 82 6.22 -5.40 -4.08
CA TYR A 82 5.38 -4.21 -4.15
C TYR A 82 4.14 -4.42 -5.05
N PHE A 83 4.26 -5.17 -6.16
CA PHE A 83 3.10 -5.52 -6.99
C PHE A 83 2.09 -6.42 -6.27
N ILE A 84 2.51 -7.12 -5.23
CA ILE A 84 1.65 -7.96 -4.40
C ILE A 84 1.12 -7.13 -3.21
N HIS A 85 2.02 -6.52 -2.46
CA HIS A 85 1.72 -5.90 -1.18
C HIS A 85 0.77 -4.70 -1.28
N TRP A 86 1.11 -3.70 -2.12
CA TRP A 86 0.32 -2.47 -2.18
C TRP A 86 -1.11 -2.67 -2.68
N PRO A 87 -1.40 -3.51 -3.68
CA PRO A 87 -2.77 -3.90 -4.00
C PRO A 87 -3.49 -4.61 -2.85
N CYS A 88 -2.79 -5.46 -2.07
CA CYS A 88 -3.37 -6.11 -0.89
C CYS A 88 -3.73 -5.09 0.19
N VAL A 89 -2.89 -4.08 0.42
CA VAL A 89 -3.21 -2.95 1.32
C VAL A 89 -4.48 -2.22 0.83
N ALA A 90 -4.54 -1.90 -0.47
CA ALA A 90 -5.71 -1.24 -1.04
C ALA A 90 -7.00 -2.08 -0.88
N LEU A 91 -6.93 -3.38 -1.15
CA LEU A 91 -8.05 -4.30 -0.98
C LEU A 91 -8.52 -4.37 0.47
N LEU A 92 -7.61 -4.58 1.41
CA LEU A 92 -7.93 -4.66 2.84
C LEU A 92 -8.64 -3.39 3.32
N PHE A 93 -8.06 -2.23 3.08
CA PHE A 93 -8.61 -0.97 3.57
C PHE A 93 -9.80 -0.47 2.75
N GLY A 94 -9.91 -0.85 1.50
CA GLY A 94 -11.11 -0.63 0.69
C GLY A 94 -12.32 -1.41 1.21
N LEU A 95 -12.11 -2.62 1.74
CA LEU A 95 -13.15 -3.42 2.40
C LEU A 95 -13.47 -2.86 3.79
N LEU A 96 -12.46 -2.56 4.60
CA LEU A 96 -12.64 -1.98 5.93
C LEU A 96 -13.31 -0.60 5.88
N GLY A 97 -13.08 0.18 4.83
CA GLY A 97 -13.74 1.47 4.59
C GLY A 97 -15.26 1.39 4.42
N LYS A 98 -15.79 0.20 4.07
CA LYS A 98 -17.23 -0.07 3.94
C LYS A 98 -17.87 -0.48 5.26
N VAL A 99 -17.09 -0.81 6.29
CA VAL A 99 -17.60 -1.26 7.58
C VAL A 99 -18.20 -0.08 8.35
N PRO A 100 -19.48 -0.15 8.78
CA PRO A 100 -20.13 0.91 9.56
C PRO A 100 -19.67 0.85 11.02
N PHE A 101 -18.55 1.47 11.35
CA PHE A 101 -18.07 1.53 12.73
C PHE A 101 -18.95 2.43 13.59
N LYS A 102 -19.48 1.90 14.70
CA LYS A 102 -20.33 2.66 15.63
C LYS A 102 -19.56 3.72 16.43
N ARG A 103 -18.25 3.51 16.67
CA ARG A 103 -17.39 4.40 17.46
C ARG A 103 -16.08 4.66 16.73
N ASN A 104 -15.61 5.91 16.76
CA ASN A 104 -14.32 6.28 16.16
C ASN A 104 -13.13 5.55 16.82
N SER A 105 -13.18 5.33 18.14
CA SER A 105 -12.14 4.59 18.84
C SER A 105 -12.01 3.14 18.35
N LEU A 106 -13.14 2.45 18.15
CA LEU A 106 -13.14 1.10 17.58
C LEU A 106 -12.61 1.11 16.14
N LYS A 107 -13.01 2.10 15.34
CA LYS A 107 -12.51 2.27 13.97
C LYS A 107 -10.98 2.42 13.96
N VAL A 108 -10.45 3.36 14.74
CA VAL A 108 -8.99 3.57 14.84
C VAL A 108 -8.29 2.30 15.28
N PHE A 109 -8.78 1.65 16.32
CA PHE A 109 -8.20 0.40 16.82
C PHE A 109 -8.13 -0.68 15.73
N VAL A 110 -9.25 -0.97 15.06
CA VAL A 110 -9.30 -1.99 14.00
C VAL A 110 -8.37 -1.63 12.84
N LEU A 111 -8.38 -0.37 12.39
CA LEU A 111 -7.54 0.05 11.27
C LEU A 111 -6.04 0.01 11.64
N THR A 112 -5.68 0.42 12.87
CA THR A 112 -4.30 0.34 13.36
C THR A 112 -3.82 -1.10 13.46
N VAL A 113 -4.61 -2.00 14.05
CA VAL A 113 -4.28 -3.42 14.13
C VAL A 113 -4.13 -4.03 12.73
N SER A 114 -5.03 -3.68 11.82
CA SER A 114 -4.96 -4.15 10.43
C SER A 114 -3.72 -3.62 9.71
N ALA A 115 -3.32 -2.36 9.96
CA ALA A 115 -2.11 -1.77 9.40
C ALA A 115 -0.86 -2.46 9.92
N VAL A 116 -0.75 -2.68 11.22
CA VAL A 116 0.37 -3.41 11.82
C VAL A 116 0.44 -4.84 11.29
N PHE A 117 -0.70 -5.52 11.17
CA PHE A 117 -0.76 -6.88 10.65
C PHE A 117 -0.33 -6.98 9.19
N ILE A 118 -0.83 -6.10 8.30
CA ILE A 118 -0.42 -6.12 6.88
C ILE A 118 1.06 -5.75 6.72
N THR A 119 1.58 -4.87 7.58
CA THR A 119 3.01 -4.53 7.62
C THR A 119 3.87 -5.70 8.13
N PHE A 120 3.39 -6.47 9.10
CA PHE A 120 4.03 -7.72 9.50
C PHE A 120 4.10 -8.70 8.32
N LEU A 121 2.98 -8.85 7.59
CA LEU A 121 2.94 -9.69 6.38
C LEU A 121 3.90 -9.20 5.30
N PHE A 122 4.17 -7.89 5.18
CA PHE A 122 5.17 -7.36 4.28
C PHE A 122 6.56 -7.98 4.53
N GLY A 123 7.00 -8.04 5.78
CA GLY A 123 8.28 -8.66 6.14
C GLY A 123 8.34 -10.15 5.78
N VAL A 124 7.23 -10.87 6.00
CA VAL A 124 7.11 -12.28 5.62
C VAL A 124 7.15 -12.45 4.10
N GLN A 125 6.35 -11.65 3.36
CA GLN A 125 6.26 -11.69 1.89
C GLN A 125 7.62 -11.38 1.25
N THR A 126 8.28 -10.31 1.67
CA THR A 126 9.62 -9.94 1.19
C THR A 126 10.62 -11.05 1.40
N SER A 127 10.66 -11.65 2.59
CA SER A 127 11.59 -12.74 2.90
C SER A 127 11.28 -14.02 2.08
N ILE A 128 10.01 -14.29 1.79
CA ILE A 128 9.60 -15.40 0.91
C ILE A 128 10.05 -15.13 -0.53
N VAL A 129 9.77 -13.94 -1.06
CA VAL A 129 10.14 -13.56 -2.44
C VAL A 129 11.65 -13.63 -2.62
N ASP A 130 12.43 -13.05 -1.70
CA ASP A 130 13.89 -13.08 -1.73
C ASP A 130 14.44 -14.52 -1.62
N THR A 131 13.81 -15.35 -0.79
CA THR A 131 14.19 -16.76 -0.67
C THR A 131 13.93 -17.50 -1.97
N LEU A 132 12.73 -17.37 -2.54
CA LEU A 132 12.33 -18.05 -3.80
C LEU A 132 13.24 -17.66 -4.96
N LEU A 133 13.48 -16.37 -5.17
CA LEU A 133 14.29 -15.90 -6.28
C LEU A 133 15.77 -16.26 -6.13
N GLY A 134 16.32 -16.15 -4.93
CA GLY A 134 17.68 -16.56 -4.63
C GLY A 134 17.88 -18.09 -4.69
N TYR A 135 16.82 -18.88 -4.44
CA TYR A 135 16.86 -20.34 -4.48
C TYR A 135 16.71 -20.88 -5.91
N SER A 136 15.80 -20.29 -6.69
CA SER A 136 15.53 -20.69 -8.08
C SER A 136 16.75 -20.56 -8.99
N SER A 137 17.65 -19.62 -8.69
CA SER A 137 18.89 -19.45 -9.48
C SER A 137 19.90 -20.59 -9.30
N SER A 138 19.77 -21.40 -8.25
CA SER A 138 20.76 -22.44 -7.91
C SER A 138 20.28 -23.88 -8.05
N LYS A 139 18.98 -24.19 -7.87
CA LYS A 139 18.51 -25.58 -7.77
C LYS A 139 17.11 -25.89 -8.37
N GLY A 140 16.48 -24.96 -9.08
CA GLY A 140 15.13 -25.14 -9.62
C GLY A 140 13.99 -24.90 -8.61
N PHE A 141 12.84 -24.52 -9.15
CA PHE A 141 11.71 -23.90 -8.42
C PHE A 141 10.92 -24.83 -7.46
N TRP A 142 11.22 -26.13 -7.37
CA TRP A 142 10.22 -27.13 -6.94
C TRP A 142 10.29 -27.63 -5.50
N LEU A 143 11.12 -27.10 -4.62
CA LEU A 143 11.30 -27.74 -3.31
C LEU A 143 11.33 -26.73 -2.14
N VAL A 144 10.24 -26.69 -1.40
CA VAL A 144 10.23 -26.19 0.00
C VAL A 144 10.99 -27.20 0.85
N THR A 145 12.30 -27.08 0.86
CA THR A 145 13.24 -27.95 1.59
C THR A 145 13.65 -27.29 2.91
N GLU A 146 14.38 -28.03 3.75
CA GLU A 146 15.03 -27.49 4.95
C GLU A 146 15.93 -26.29 4.60
N GLU A 147 16.62 -26.32 3.47
CA GLU A 147 17.45 -25.22 2.96
C GLU A 147 16.61 -23.96 2.65
N PHE A 148 15.40 -24.10 2.11
CA PHE A 148 14.47 -22.99 1.91
C PHE A 148 14.12 -22.32 3.24
N TRP A 149 13.72 -23.09 4.24
CA TRP A 149 13.36 -22.55 5.55
C TRP A 149 14.54 -21.94 6.29
N TYR A 150 15.73 -22.51 6.16
CA TYR A 150 16.94 -21.92 6.69
C TYR A 150 17.22 -20.54 6.07
N ARG A 151 17.17 -20.42 4.74
CA ARG A 151 17.36 -19.14 4.03
C ARG A 151 16.30 -18.13 4.41
N PHE A 152 15.04 -18.52 4.42
CA PHE A 152 13.93 -17.67 4.86
C PHE A 152 14.19 -17.13 6.26
N THR A 153 14.53 -18.00 7.20
CA THR A 153 14.78 -17.60 8.60
C THR A 153 15.94 -16.61 8.69
N VAL A 154 17.02 -16.83 7.97
CA VAL A 154 18.17 -15.91 7.93
C VAL A 154 17.78 -14.55 7.35
N LEU A 155 17.07 -14.53 6.22
CA LEU A 155 16.64 -13.28 5.57
C LEU A 155 15.65 -12.51 6.44
N TYR A 156 14.66 -13.20 7.01
CA TYR A 156 13.69 -12.59 7.91
C TYR A 156 14.35 -12.03 9.17
N ALA A 157 15.27 -12.78 9.80
CA ALA A 157 16.00 -12.32 10.97
C ALA A 157 16.87 -11.08 10.68
N ARG A 158 17.50 -11.01 9.50
CA ARG A 158 18.27 -9.83 9.06
C ARG A 158 17.40 -8.60 8.86
N GLY A 159 16.16 -8.79 8.38
CA GLY A 159 15.18 -7.72 8.17
C GLY A 159 14.41 -7.31 9.42
N LEU A 160 14.47 -8.08 10.50
CA LEU A 160 13.57 -7.95 11.66
C LEU A 160 13.51 -6.54 12.25
N VAL A 161 14.67 -5.89 12.44
CA VAL A 161 14.75 -4.53 12.98
C VAL A 161 13.98 -3.55 12.09
N PHE A 162 14.15 -3.66 10.77
CA PHE A 162 13.47 -2.81 9.80
C PHE A 162 11.96 -3.09 9.77
N PHE A 163 11.54 -4.34 9.89
CA PHE A 163 10.12 -4.70 9.95
C PHE A 163 9.45 -4.16 11.21
N VAL A 164 10.14 -4.20 12.36
CA VAL A 164 9.65 -3.60 13.61
C VAL A 164 9.52 -2.08 13.49
N ILE A 165 10.50 -1.39 12.92
CA ILE A 165 10.42 0.06 12.66
C ILE A 165 9.20 0.38 11.80
N HIS A 166 8.98 -0.37 10.72
CA HIS A 166 7.84 -0.20 9.83
C HIS A 166 6.49 -0.41 10.55
N MET A 167 6.37 -1.47 11.36
CA MET A 167 5.17 -1.71 12.17
C MET A 167 4.91 -0.60 13.19
N CYS A 168 5.95 -0.12 13.87
CA CYS A 168 5.84 0.99 14.81
C CYS A 168 5.42 2.29 14.10
N CYS A 169 6.00 2.58 12.94
CA CYS A 169 5.63 3.73 12.11
C CYS A 169 4.15 3.68 11.76
N ASN A 170 3.66 2.57 11.21
CA ASN A 170 2.26 2.43 10.85
C ASN A 170 1.32 2.44 12.06
N CYS A 171 1.73 1.88 13.20
CA CYS A 171 0.98 1.98 14.44
C CYS A 171 0.74 3.44 14.84
N ILE A 172 1.79 4.27 14.84
CA ILE A 172 1.71 5.69 15.18
C ILE A 172 0.88 6.45 14.15
N LEU A 173 1.15 6.27 12.86
CA LEU A 173 0.48 6.98 11.79
C LEU A 173 -1.03 6.70 11.77
N PHE A 174 -1.44 5.44 11.89
CA PHE A 174 -2.86 5.10 11.89
C PHE A 174 -3.58 5.58 13.15
N SER A 175 -2.94 5.45 14.31
CA SER A 175 -3.54 5.90 15.57
C SER A 175 -3.74 7.42 15.63
N CYS A 176 -2.80 8.20 15.10
CA CYS A 176 -2.81 9.65 15.22
C CYS A 176 -3.39 10.37 13.98
N ALA A 177 -3.06 9.89 12.77
CA ALA A 177 -3.30 10.65 11.55
C ALA A 177 -4.48 10.15 10.71
N PHE A 178 -4.92 8.89 10.84
CA PHE A 178 -5.95 8.35 9.96
C PHE A 178 -7.26 9.16 9.99
N LEU A 179 -7.86 9.38 11.16
CA LEU A 179 -9.14 10.09 11.25
C LEU A 179 -9.08 11.56 10.80
N PRO A 180 -8.07 12.36 11.20
CA PRO A 180 -7.94 13.73 10.68
C PRO A 180 -7.82 13.76 9.17
N LEU A 181 -6.96 12.92 8.59
CA LEU A 181 -6.75 12.86 7.14
C LEU A 181 -7.98 12.32 6.41
N GLU A 182 -8.66 11.32 6.95
CA GLU A 182 -9.92 10.82 6.37
C GLU A 182 -10.97 11.95 6.21
N LYS A 183 -11.10 12.84 7.21
CA LYS A 183 -12.00 14.00 7.12
C LYS A 183 -11.61 14.93 5.98
N VAL A 184 -10.33 15.19 5.83
CA VAL A 184 -9.80 16.03 4.73
C VAL A 184 -10.11 15.38 3.39
N PHE A 185 -9.79 14.09 3.21
CA PHE A 185 -10.01 13.35 1.97
C PHE A 185 -11.50 13.28 1.60
N ARG A 186 -12.38 13.04 2.57
CA ARG A 186 -13.84 13.07 2.36
C ARG A 186 -14.34 14.48 1.99
N SER A 187 -13.74 15.53 2.55
CA SER A 187 -14.07 16.92 2.18
C SER A 187 -13.68 17.22 0.73
N ILE A 188 -12.48 16.81 0.33
CA ILE A 188 -12.00 16.96 -1.05
C ILE A 188 -12.92 16.22 -2.02
N LYS A 189 -13.23 14.95 -1.72
CA LYS A 189 -14.13 14.14 -2.55
C LYS A 189 -15.48 14.82 -2.76
N ARG A 190 -16.08 15.36 -1.71
CA ARG A 190 -17.37 16.10 -1.81
C ARG A 190 -17.29 17.34 -2.69
N LYS A 191 -16.16 18.07 -2.64
CA LYS A 191 -15.97 19.27 -3.48
C LYS A 191 -15.79 18.94 -4.96
N LEU A 192 -15.28 17.77 -5.28
CA LEU A 192 -15.11 17.30 -6.65
C LEU A 192 -16.38 16.66 -7.23
N THR A 193 -17.47 16.61 -6.45
CA THR A 193 -18.78 16.07 -6.88
C THR A 193 -18.71 14.61 -7.35
N ILE A 194 -17.89 13.82 -6.69
CA ILE A 194 -17.70 12.40 -6.99
C ILE A 194 -18.43 11.53 -5.96
#